data_732b09fe80ee83a19b1e4d9eddb5d92b
#
_entry.id   732b09fe80ee83a19b1e4d9eddb5d92b
#
_cell.length_a   1.000
_cell.length_b   1.000
_cell.length_c   1.000
_cell.angle_alpha   90.00
_cell.angle_beta   90.00
_cell.angle_gamma   90.00
#
_symmetry.space_group_name_H-M   'P 1'
#
loop_
_entity.id
_entity.type
_entity.pdbx_description
1 polymer ?
#
loop_
_entity_poly.entity_id
_entity_poly.type
_entity_poly.pdbx_seq_one_letter_code
_entity_poly.pdbx_strand_id
1 'polypeptide(L)'
;MYNAKIMLQTKKINCDEMLENYFIISDLVANQDEKNKPKFEAALEKITDYSERCLDCEILDSVYVANFSAKKSDLTWVDKGIKVLNSKKCTQGKALVMLMEERFNSKPDAETASSLGKFYVASNKSKAEMFLNKAIELEKDSNKLAGNYIDKAKFNLSNNQFQDAKRNAEKANAILNGDAQALLIIGDAIAYSASSCKDLKFGGKEIYWVAVDYFQRAANAAGDNEKIKSAAQQKANKYASYFPEQKDLFLQSLNDGDSYQVGCWIGQSTRVRSKK
;
A
#
# COMPACT_ATOMS: atom_id res chain seq x y z
N MET A 1 -4.44 -35.75 -19.15
CA MET A 1 -3.70 -35.40 -17.91
C MET A 1 -2.48 -36.32 -17.69
N TYR A 2 -2.63 -37.63 -17.62
CA TYR A 2 -1.49 -38.57 -17.46
C TYR A 2 -0.37 -38.31 -18.49
N ASN A 3 -0.74 -38.08 -19.74
CA ASN A 3 0.21 -37.73 -20.81
C ASN A 3 0.98 -36.43 -20.58
N ALA A 4 0.37 -35.40 -20.00
CA ALA A 4 1.03 -34.13 -19.76
C ALA A 4 2.17 -34.28 -18.74
N LYS A 5 1.96 -35.03 -17.65
CA LYS A 5 3.00 -35.34 -16.67
C LYS A 5 4.20 -36.05 -17.29
N ILE A 6 3.93 -37.10 -18.06
CA ILE A 6 4.98 -37.87 -18.76
C ILE A 6 5.72 -36.95 -19.77
N MET A 7 5.00 -36.12 -20.51
CA MET A 7 5.58 -35.21 -21.50
C MET A 7 6.48 -34.17 -20.82
N LEU A 8 6.09 -33.62 -19.65
CA LEU A 8 6.94 -32.71 -18.89
C LEU A 8 8.17 -33.42 -18.31
N GLN A 9 7.99 -34.61 -17.71
CA GLN A 9 9.10 -35.40 -17.15
C GLN A 9 10.09 -35.85 -18.23
N THR A 10 9.61 -36.13 -19.43
CA THR A 10 10.43 -36.49 -20.60
C THR A 10 10.94 -35.30 -21.41
N LYS A 11 10.74 -34.04 -20.90
CA LYS A 11 11.06 -32.79 -21.62
C LYS A 11 10.38 -32.63 -22.99
N LYS A 12 9.26 -33.33 -23.23
CA LYS A 12 8.46 -33.19 -24.46
C LYS A 12 7.49 -32.00 -24.43
N ILE A 13 7.23 -31.45 -23.26
CA ILE A 13 6.45 -30.21 -23.05
C ILE A 13 7.26 -29.32 -22.12
N ASN A 14 7.30 -28.02 -22.38
CA ASN A 14 7.96 -27.04 -21.53
C ASN A 14 6.97 -26.40 -20.55
N CYS A 15 7.47 -25.59 -19.61
CA CYS A 15 6.62 -24.94 -18.62
C CYS A 15 5.65 -23.92 -19.22
N ASP A 16 5.97 -23.27 -20.34
CA ASP A 16 5.06 -22.35 -21.02
C ASP A 16 3.81 -23.09 -21.56
N GLU A 17 4.01 -24.19 -22.25
CA GLU A 17 2.91 -25.05 -22.73
C GLU A 17 2.11 -25.67 -21.57
N MET A 18 2.77 -26.05 -20.48
CA MET A 18 2.10 -26.58 -19.29
C MET A 18 1.23 -25.51 -18.64
N LEU A 19 1.69 -24.28 -18.52
CA LEU A 19 0.95 -23.14 -17.98
C LEU A 19 -0.26 -22.79 -18.86
N GLU A 20 -0.14 -22.86 -20.20
CA GLU A 20 -1.28 -22.67 -21.09
C GLU A 20 -2.38 -23.71 -20.81
N ASN A 21 -2.04 -24.99 -20.68
CA ASN A 21 -3.00 -26.05 -20.31
C ASN A 21 -3.59 -25.80 -18.89
N TYR A 22 -2.80 -25.39 -17.93
CA TYR A 22 -3.28 -25.04 -16.60
C TYR A 22 -4.33 -23.92 -16.65
N PHE A 23 -4.09 -22.87 -17.45
CA PHE A 23 -5.04 -21.77 -17.59
C PHE A 23 -6.33 -22.20 -18.30
N ILE A 24 -6.25 -23.00 -19.36
CA ILE A 24 -7.45 -23.50 -20.04
C ILE A 24 -8.35 -24.26 -19.05
N ILE A 25 -7.78 -25.13 -18.24
CA ILE A 25 -8.55 -25.92 -17.26
C ILE A 25 -9.06 -25.02 -16.13
N SER A 26 -8.24 -24.07 -15.65
CA SER A 26 -8.66 -23.11 -14.62
C SER A 26 -9.85 -22.26 -15.07
N ASP A 27 -9.82 -21.77 -16.32
CA ASP A 27 -10.92 -20.99 -16.90
C ASP A 27 -12.19 -21.85 -17.10
N LEU A 28 -12.02 -23.11 -17.50
CA LEU A 28 -13.15 -24.03 -17.58
C LEU A 28 -13.81 -24.29 -16.23
N VAL A 29 -13.01 -24.46 -15.16
CA VAL A 29 -13.53 -24.61 -13.78
C VAL A 29 -14.30 -23.37 -13.33
N ALA A 30 -13.74 -22.17 -13.59
CA ALA A 30 -14.35 -20.91 -13.17
C ALA A 30 -15.73 -20.66 -13.84
N ASN A 31 -15.96 -21.22 -15.02
CA ASN A 31 -17.18 -21.02 -15.81
C ASN A 31 -18.19 -22.18 -15.72
N GLN A 32 -17.97 -23.15 -14.79
CA GLN A 32 -18.90 -24.26 -14.60
C GLN A 32 -20.06 -23.89 -13.66
N ASP A 33 -21.20 -24.56 -13.90
CA ASP A 33 -22.32 -24.54 -12.97
C ASP A 33 -21.99 -25.30 -11.66
N GLU A 34 -22.73 -25.01 -10.59
CA GLU A 34 -22.52 -25.60 -9.26
C GLU A 34 -22.56 -27.15 -9.28
N LYS A 35 -23.32 -27.75 -10.17
CA LYS A 35 -23.46 -29.22 -10.27
C LYS A 35 -22.21 -29.90 -10.85
N ASN A 36 -21.55 -29.25 -11.80
CA ASN A 36 -20.40 -29.83 -12.51
C ASN A 36 -19.06 -29.36 -11.88
N LYS A 37 -19.05 -28.22 -11.17
CA LYS A 37 -17.89 -27.63 -10.58
C LYS A 37 -16.97 -28.59 -9.80
N PRO A 38 -17.47 -29.50 -8.92
CA PRO A 38 -16.59 -30.43 -8.19
C PRO A 38 -15.77 -31.37 -9.08
N LYS A 39 -16.31 -31.78 -10.22
CA LYS A 39 -15.57 -32.65 -11.16
C LYS A 39 -14.42 -31.90 -11.84
N PHE A 40 -14.65 -30.65 -12.18
CA PHE A 40 -13.63 -29.79 -12.80
C PHE A 40 -12.58 -29.33 -11.77
N GLU A 41 -12.99 -29.11 -10.53
CA GLU A 41 -12.07 -28.80 -9.42
C GLU A 41 -11.10 -29.97 -9.17
N ALA A 42 -11.57 -31.21 -9.14
CA ALA A 42 -10.71 -32.38 -9.04
C ALA A 42 -9.75 -32.53 -10.24
N ALA A 43 -10.14 -32.05 -11.42
CA ALA A 43 -9.27 -32.00 -12.59
C ALA A 43 -8.23 -30.89 -12.47
N LEU A 44 -8.61 -29.71 -11.93
CA LEU A 44 -7.71 -28.60 -11.68
C LEU A 44 -6.66 -28.96 -10.61
N GLU A 45 -7.07 -29.63 -9.53
CA GLU A 45 -6.15 -30.12 -8.50
C GLU A 45 -5.06 -30.99 -9.10
N LYS A 46 -5.45 -31.98 -9.91
CA LYS A 46 -4.49 -32.90 -10.59
C LYS A 46 -3.55 -32.18 -11.55
N ILE A 47 -4.03 -31.17 -12.31
CA ILE A 47 -3.14 -30.45 -13.22
C ILE A 47 -2.24 -29.49 -12.43
N THR A 48 -2.72 -28.96 -11.30
CA THR A 48 -1.91 -28.17 -10.37
C THR A 48 -0.74 -28.99 -9.85
N ASP A 49 -0.99 -30.22 -9.38
CA ASP A 49 0.06 -31.14 -8.93
C ASP A 49 1.10 -31.41 -10.03
N TYR A 50 0.63 -31.61 -11.27
CA TYR A 50 1.52 -31.85 -12.41
C TYR A 50 2.30 -30.61 -12.82
N SER A 51 1.74 -29.43 -12.57
CA SER A 51 2.34 -28.14 -12.91
C SER A 51 3.15 -27.55 -11.74
N GLU A 52 3.18 -28.21 -10.57
CA GLU A 52 3.76 -27.69 -9.34
C GLU A 52 5.15 -27.09 -9.57
N ARG A 53 6.01 -27.80 -10.30
CA ARG A 53 7.34 -27.31 -10.65
C ARG A 53 7.28 -26.05 -11.51
N CYS A 54 6.35 -25.94 -12.45
CA CYS A 54 6.22 -24.78 -13.34
C CYS A 54 5.51 -23.61 -12.64
N LEU A 55 4.91 -23.83 -11.47
CA LEU A 55 4.26 -22.81 -10.64
C LEU A 55 5.18 -22.27 -9.54
N ASP A 56 6.45 -22.68 -9.51
CA ASP A 56 7.50 -22.07 -8.69
C ASP A 56 7.80 -20.65 -9.16
N CYS A 57 8.08 -19.73 -8.23
CA CYS A 57 8.26 -18.31 -8.52
C CYS A 57 9.43 -18.02 -9.46
N GLU A 58 10.56 -18.71 -9.32
CA GLU A 58 11.74 -18.52 -10.18
C GLU A 58 11.45 -19.01 -11.60
N ILE A 59 10.77 -20.14 -11.72
CA ILE A 59 10.38 -20.71 -13.02
C ILE A 59 9.33 -19.81 -13.69
N LEU A 60 8.29 -19.38 -12.95
CA LEU A 60 7.28 -18.46 -13.47
C LEU A 60 7.91 -17.15 -13.96
N ASP A 61 8.80 -16.54 -13.17
CA ASP A 61 9.50 -15.33 -13.55
C ASP A 61 10.29 -15.53 -14.84
N SER A 62 11.07 -16.61 -14.91
CA SER A 62 11.88 -16.96 -16.09
C SER A 62 11.02 -17.16 -17.34
N VAL A 63 9.92 -17.92 -17.25
CA VAL A 63 9.01 -18.19 -18.37
C VAL A 63 8.38 -16.90 -18.90
N TYR A 64 7.84 -16.04 -18.00
CA TYR A 64 7.20 -14.81 -18.43
C TYR A 64 8.19 -13.80 -18.98
N VAL A 65 9.38 -13.67 -18.39
CA VAL A 65 10.44 -12.79 -18.92
C VAL A 65 10.91 -13.25 -20.31
N ALA A 66 11.16 -14.56 -20.49
CA ALA A 66 11.62 -15.11 -21.77
C ALA A 66 10.61 -14.91 -22.91
N ASN A 67 9.32 -15.07 -22.62
CA ASN A 67 8.25 -15.00 -23.62
C ASN A 67 7.67 -13.58 -23.78
N PHE A 68 8.05 -12.63 -22.93
CA PHE A 68 7.45 -11.29 -22.88
C PHE A 68 7.47 -10.58 -24.24
N SER A 69 8.62 -10.51 -24.89
CA SER A 69 8.76 -9.80 -26.19
C SER A 69 7.85 -10.35 -27.26
N ALA A 70 7.60 -11.66 -27.27
CA ALA A 70 6.76 -12.33 -28.26
C ALA A 70 5.25 -12.25 -27.93
N LYS A 71 4.90 -12.26 -26.63
CA LYS A 71 3.49 -12.43 -26.17
C LYS A 71 2.89 -11.19 -25.53
N LYS A 72 3.64 -10.09 -25.28
CA LYS A 72 3.16 -8.88 -24.57
C LYS A 72 1.92 -8.23 -25.22
N SER A 73 1.73 -8.38 -26.53
CA SER A 73 0.54 -7.87 -27.23
C SER A 73 -0.72 -8.68 -26.97
N ASP A 74 -0.59 -9.92 -26.47
CA ASP A 74 -1.72 -10.73 -26.04
C ASP A 74 -2.09 -10.37 -24.58
N LEU A 75 -3.04 -9.47 -24.42
CA LEU A 75 -3.50 -9.03 -23.08
C LEU A 75 -4.11 -10.19 -22.27
N THR A 76 -4.64 -11.24 -22.91
CA THR A 76 -5.13 -12.42 -22.19
C THR A 76 -3.98 -13.16 -21.52
N TRP A 77 -2.87 -13.33 -22.24
CA TRP A 77 -1.64 -13.91 -21.68
C TRP A 77 -1.05 -13.04 -20.57
N VAL A 78 -1.03 -11.71 -20.75
CA VAL A 78 -0.58 -10.74 -19.74
C VAL A 78 -1.42 -10.85 -18.46
N ASP A 79 -2.75 -10.82 -18.58
CA ASP A 79 -3.68 -10.90 -17.44
C ASP A 79 -3.55 -12.26 -16.70
N LYS A 80 -3.40 -13.36 -17.42
CA LYS A 80 -3.15 -14.70 -16.85
C LYS A 80 -1.83 -14.73 -16.07
N GLY A 81 -0.77 -14.12 -16.63
CA GLY A 81 0.52 -14.01 -15.97
C GLY A 81 0.44 -13.22 -14.66
N ILE A 82 -0.20 -12.06 -14.67
CA ILE A 82 -0.42 -11.25 -13.46
C ILE A 82 -1.21 -12.07 -12.42
N LYS A 83 -2.27 -12.76 -12.84
CA LYS A 83 -3.13 -13.54 -11.94
C LYS A 83 -2.34 -14.67 -11.27
N VAL A 84 -1.56 -15.47 -12.03
CA VAL A 84 -0.82 -16.60 -11.45
C VAL A 84 0.30 -16.12 -10.54
N LEU A 85 1.07 -15.10 -10.94
CA LEU A 85 2.16 -14.55 -10.12
C LEU A 85 1.63 -13.99 -8.79
N ASN A 86 0.50 -13.29 -8.81
CA ASN A 86 -0.15 -12.80 -7.59
C ASN A 86 -0.69 -13.95 -6.72
N SER A 87 -1.35 -14.96 -7.30
CA SER A 87 -1.89 -16.11 -6.56
C SER A 87 -0.81 -16.91 -5.86
N LYS A 88 0.37 -17.02 -6.47
CA LYS A 88 1.56 -17.68 -5.91
C LYS A 88 2.42 -16.76 -5.04
N LYS A 89 2.02 -15.49 -4.89
CA LYS A 89 2.77 -14.45 -4.13
C LYS A 89 4.19 -14.22 -4.68
N CYS A 90 4.39 -14.37 -5.98
CA CYS A 90 5.66 -14.18 -6.67
C CYS A 90 5.92 -12.69 -6.94
N THR A 91 6.17 -11.90 -5.89
CA THR A 91 6.25 -10.43 -5.97
C THR A 91 7.68 -9.89 -6.11
N GLN A 92 8.70 -10.77 -6.06
CA GLN A 92 10.13 -10.36 -6.09
C GLN A 92 10.75 -10.41 -7.48
N GLY A 93 10.11 -11.09 -8.44
CA GLY A 93 10.60 -11.25 -9.80
C GLY A 93 10.34 -10.03 -10.69
N LYS A 94 10.94 -10.03 -11.88
CA LYS A 94 10.77 -9.00 -12.90
C LYS A 94 9.48 -9.15 -13.69
N ALA A 95 9.01 -10.40 -13.86
CA ALA A 95 7.87 -10.73 -14.71
C ALA A 95 6.61 -9.97 -14.30
N LEU A 96 6.29 -9.98 -13.00
CA LEU A 96 5.07 -9.34 -12.52
C LEU A 96 5.02 -7.85 -12.86
N VAL A 97 6.11 -7.12 -12.62
CA VAL A 97 6.13 -5.67 -12.92
C VAL A 97 6.11 -5.41 -14.42
N MET A 98 6.82 -6.21 -15.24
CA MET A 98 6.80 -6.09 -16.70
C MET A 98 5.39 -6.29 -17.26
N LEU A 99 4.69 -7.32 -16.80
CA LEU A 99 3.32 -7.62 -17.20
C LEU A 99 2.34 -6.52 -16.76
N MET A 100 2.50 -6.03 -15.52
CA MET A 100 1.65 -4.95 -15.00
C MET A 100 1.89 -3.63 -15.74
N GLU A 101 3.13 -3.29 -16.11
CA GLU A 101 3.42 -2.11 -16.93
C GLU A 101 2.78 -2.23 -18.32
N GLU A 102 2.91 -3.38 -18.98
CA GLU A 102 2.29 -3.63 -20.28
C GLU A 102 0.76 -3.55 -20.19
N ARG A 103 0.19 -4.17 -19.15
CA ARG A 103 -1.25 -4.10 -18.89
C ARG A 103 -1.73 -2.68 -18.71
N PHE A 104 -1.00 -1.88 -17.92
CA PHE A 104 -1.31 -0.47 -17.67
C PHE A 104 -1.18 0.36 -18.95
N ASN A 105 -0.12 0.15 -19.75
CA ASN A 105 0.08 0.88 -21.00
C ASN A 105 -1.04 0.61 -22.01
N SER A 106 -1.53 -0.63 -22.09
CA SER A 106 -2.58 -1.04 -23.01
C SER A 106 -3.98 -0.64 -22.55
N LYS A 107 -4.25 -0.73 -21.25
CA LYS A 107 -5.53 -0.39 -20.64
C LYS A 107 -5.32 0.16 -19.23
N PRO A 108 -5.10 1.47 -19.09
CA PRO A 108 -4.88 2.10 -17.80
C PRO A 108 -6.08 1.91 -16.86
N ASP A 109 -5.80 1.46 -15.63
CA ASP A 109 -6.79 1.36 -14.55
C ASP A 109 -6.14 1.67 -13.19
N ALA A 110 -6.98 2.05 -12.22
CA ALA A 110 -6.53 2.49 -10.90
C ALA A 110 -5.86 1.37 -10.08
N GLU A 111 -6.34 0.14 -10.20
CA GLU A 111 -5.82 -1.01 -9.44
C GLU A 111 -4.41 -1.37 -9.87
N THR A 112 -4.18 -1.47 -11.19
CA THR A 112 -2.85 -1.73 -11.76
C THR A 112 -1.88 -0.59 -11.42
N ALA A 113 -2.33 0.67 -11.51
CA ALA A 113 -1.54 1.84 -11.13
C ALA A 113 -1.16 1.80 -9.64
N SER A 114 -2.11 1.52 -8.74
CA SER A 114 -1.85 1.40 -7.30
C SER A 114 -0.80 0.31 -7.00
N SER A 115 -0.94 -0.84 -7.64
CA SER A 115 -0.01 -1.97 -7.48
C SER A 115 1.40 -1.62 -7.97
N LEU A 116 1.54 -0.99 -9.15
CA LEU A 116 2.81 -0.51 -9.68
C LEU A 116 3.42 0.58 -8.79
N GLY A 117 2.61 1.52 -8.30
CA GLY A 117 3.04 2.55 -7.38
C GLY A 117 3.69 1.95 -6.13
N LYS A 118 3.02 1.00 -5.48
CA LYS A 118 3.54 0.28 -4.31
C LYS A 118 4.82 -0.50 -4.60
N PHE A 119 4.88 -1.18 -5.75
CA PHE A 119 6.05 -1.93 -6.17
C PHE A 119 7.29 -1.03 -6.27
N TYR A 120 7.13 0.16 -6.86
CA TYR A 120 8.24 1.08 -7.09
C TYR A 120 8.68 1.90 -5.87
N VAL A 121 7.94 1.90 -4.76
CA VAL A 121 8.29 2.71 -3.56
C VAL A 121 9.74 2.54 -3.12
N ALA A 122 10.25 1.31 -3.12
CA ALA A 122 11.61 1.01 -2.67
C ALA A 122 12.68 1.16 -3.77
N SER A 123 12.31 1.02 -5.04
CA SER A 123 13.27 0.89 -6.15
C SER A 123 13.35 2.10 -7.08
N ASN A 124 12.23 2.82 -7.27
CA ASN A 124 12.17 3.97 -8.18
C ASN A 124 11.12 4.99 -7.74
N LYS A 125 11.58 6.00 -7.00
CA LYS A 125 10.70 7.04 -6.44
C LYS A 125 9.88 7.78 -7.50
N SER A 126 10.45 8.10 -8.65
CA SER A 126 9.74 8.83 -9.71
C SER A 126 8.62 7.99 -10.32
N LYS A 127 8.88 6.70 -10.61
CA LYS A 127 7.83 5.77 -11.06
C LYS A 127 6.76 5.54 -9.98
N ALA A 128 7.18 5.37 -8.71
CA ALA A 128 6.24 5.24 -7.59
C ALA A 128 5.28 6.43 -7.53
N GLU A 129 5.83 7.64 -7.57
CA GLU A 129 5.04 8.87 -7.54
C GLU A 129 4.07 8.98 -8.71
N MET A 130 4.56 8.72 -9.93
CA MET A 130 3.76 8.75 -11.14
C MET A 130 2.58 7.77 -11.06
N PHE A 131 2.83 6.52 -10.67
CA PHE A 131 1.77 5.50 -10.62
C PHE A 131 0.81 5.72 -9.46
N LEU A 132 1.26 6.18 -8.29
CA LEU A 132 0.36 6.54 -7.19
C LEU A 132 -0.55 7.73 -7.56
N ASN A 133 -0.05 8.70 -8.32
CA ASN A 133 -0.88 9.78 -8.83
C ASN A 133 -1.90 9.26 -9.85
N LYS A 134 -1.50 8.34 -10.74
CA LYS A 134 -2.42 7.71 -11.71
C LYS A 134 -3.49 6.86 -11.03
N ALA A 135 -3.15 6.17 -9.94
CA ALA A 135 -4.13 5.43 -9.14
C ALA A 135 -5.21 6.36 -8.56
N ILE A 136 -4.83 7.54 -8.08
CA ILE A 136 -5.77 8.55 -7.57
C ILE A 136 -6.61 9.14 -8.71
N GLU A 137 -6.00 9.45 -9.85
CA GLU A 137 -6.67 10.07 -11.01
C GLU A 137 -7.73 9.15 -11.63
N LEU A 138 -7.44 7.85 -11.71
CA LEU A 138 -8.28 6.86 -12.40
C LEU A 138 -9.35 6.24 -11.49
N GLU A 139 -9.23 6.37 -10.16
CA GLU A 139 -10.15 5.72 -9.22
C GLU A 139 -11.49 6.46 -9.14
N LYS A 140 -12.57 5.69 -9.25
CA LYS A 140 -13.95 6.20 -9.18
C LYS A 140 -14.68 5.78 -7.91
N ASP A 141 -14.25 4.69 -7.28
CA ASP A 141 -14.78 4.24 -6.00
C ASP A 141 -14.20 5.06 -4.85
N SER A 142 -15.03 5.68 -4.06
CA SER A 142 -14.61 6.59 -2.97
C SER A 142 -13.73 5.88 -1.92
N ASN A 143 -14.06 4.63 -1.54
CA ASN A 143 -13.28 3.90 -0.54
C ASN A 143 -11.90 3.52 -1.07
N LYS A 144 -11.83 3.05 -2.33
CA LYS A 144 -10.56 2.77 -3.00
C LYS A 144 -9.74 4.04 -3.22
N LEU A 145 -10.38 5.15 -3.57
CA LEU A 145 -9.73 6.47 -3.70
C LEU A 145 -9.10 6.91 -2.37
N ALA A 146 -9.81 6.75 -1.26
CA ALA A 146 -9.24 7.01 0.06
C ALA A 146 -8.03 6.12 0.36
N GLY A 147 -8.08 4.83 0.00
CA GLY A 147 -6.95 3.91 0.07
C GLY A 147 -5.74 4.40 -0.74
N ASN A 148 -5.96 4.85 -1.98
CA ASN A 148 -4.90 5.41 -2.82
C ASN A 148 -4.30 6.70 -2.22
N TYR A 149 -5.10 7.57 -1.60
CA TYR A 149 -4.59 8.72 -0.86
C TYR A 149 -3.77 8.32 0.36
N ILE A 150 -4.16 7.26 1.10
CA ILE A 150 -3.37 6.72 2.21
C ILE A 150 -2.01 6.20 1.72
N ASP A 151 -1.99 5.46 0.61
CA ASP A 151 -0.74 4.93 0.03
C ASP A 151 0.17 6.07 -0.45
N LYS A 152 -0.39 7.11 -1.09
CA LYS A 152 0.35 8.32 -1.48
C LYS A 152 0.88 9.08 -0.26
N ALA A 153 0.09 9.19 0.81
CA ALA A 153 0.51 9.83 2.05
C ALA A 153 1.68 9.08 2.71
N LYS A 154 1.64 7.76 2.75
CA LYS A 154 2.76 6.91 3.24
C LYS A 154 4.02 7.10 2.40
N PHE A 155 3.88 7.13 1.08
CA PHE A 155 4.99 7.43 0.17
C PHE A 155 5.61 8.80 0.45
N ASN A 156 4.79 9.85 0.57
CA ASN A 156 5.27 11.19 0.89
C ASN A 156 5.97 11.22 2.25
N LEU A 157 5.40 10.56 3.27
CA LEU A 157 5.99 10.47 4.61
C LEU A 157 7.38 9.82 4.58
N SER A 158 7.53 8.71 3.87
CA SER A 158 8.81 8.00 3.72
C SER A 158 9.88 8.81 2.95
N ASN A 159 9.45 9.81 2.17
CA ASN A 159 10.34 10.73 1.46
C ASN A 159 10.51 12.09 2.16
N ASN A 160 10.09 12.22 3.42
CA ASN A 160 10.14 13.46 4.22
C ASN A 160 9.34 14.63 3.61
N GLN A 161 8.38 14.35 2.76
CA GLN A 161 7.44 15.31 2.18
C GLN A 161 6.24 15.48 3.12
N PHE A 162 6.49 16.05 4.31
CA PHE A 162 5.52 16.03 5.42
C PHE A 162 4.23 16.80 5.12
N GLN A 163 4.33 17.94 4.44
CA GLN A 163 3.14 18.72 4.05
C GLN A 163 2.25 17.95 3.08
N ASP A 164 2.85 17.27 2.09
CA ASP A 164 2.13 16.46 1.11
C ASP A 164 1.55 15.20 1.74
N ALA A 165 2.29 14.58 2.67
CA ALA A 165 1.79 13.44 3.45
C ALA A 165 0.53 13.82 4.24
N LYS A 166 0.58 14.94 4.99
CA LYS A 166 -0.57 15.47 5.71
C LYS A 166 -1.75 15.74 4.77
N ARG A 167 -1.53 16.47 3.67
CA ARG A 167 -2.59 16.83 2.71
C ARG A 167 -3.28 15.61 2.11
N ASN A 168 -2.52 14.58 1.71
CA ASN A 168 -3.10 13.36 1.17
C ASN A 168 -3.83 12.55 2.25
N ALA A 169 -3.30 12.45 3.46
CA ALA A 169 -3.98 11.80 4.56
C ALA A 169 -5.27 12.54 4.98
N GLU A 170 -5.31 13.87 4.93
CA GLU A 170 -6.51 14.67 5.16
C GLU A 170 -7.61 14.40 4.13
N LYS A 171 -7.25 14.24 2.84
CA LYS A 171 -8.19 13.83 1.80
C LYS A 171 -8.80 12.46 2.07
N ALA A 172 -7.97 11.48 2.43
CA ALA A 172 -8.46 10.15 2.82
C ALA A 172 -9.38 10.22 4.03
N ASN A 173 -8.98 10.98 5.06
CA ASN A 173 -9.75 11.15 6.30
C ASN A 173 -11.11 11.83 6.05
N ALA A 174 -11.18 12.77 5.12
CA ALA A 174 -12.43 13.43 4.74
C ALA A 174 -13.39 12.47 4.02
N ILE A 175 -12.87 11.61 3.13
CA ILE A 175 -13.68 10.62 2.42
C ILE A 175 -14.23 9.56 3.38
N LEU A 176 -13.41 9.12 4.34
CA LEU A 176 -13.75 8.02 5.29
C LEU A 176 -14.35 8.51 6.61
N ASN A 177 -14.61 9.82 6.75
CA ASN A 177 -15.23 10.42 7.93
C ASN A 177 -14.55 10.08 9.27
N GLY A 178 -13.23 10.16 9.32
CA GLY A 178 -12.47 9.95 10.56
C GLY A 178 -11.68 8.64 10.60
N ASP A 179 -10.98 8.31 9.50
CA ASP A 179 -10.16 7.10 9.42
C ASP A 179 -8.94 7.14 10.34
N ALA A 180 -8.81 6.11 11.18
CA ALA A 180 -7.74 6.00 12.18
C ALA A 180 -6.33 5.97 11.55
N GLN A 181 -6.17 5.32 10.39
CA GLN A 181 -4.87 5.23 9.71
C GLN A 181 -4.48 6.58 9.09
N ALA A 182 -5.43 7.29 8.50
CA ALA A 182 -5.20 8.63 7.97
C ALA A 182 -4.82 9.60 9.10
N LEU A 183 -5.55 9.57 10.23
CA LEU A 183 -5.23 10.39 11.41
C LEU A 183 -3.84 10.07 11.97
N LEU A 184 -3.45 8.80 12.00
CA LEU A 184 -2.12 8.37 12.44
C LEU A 184 -1.01 8.95 11.53
N ILE A 185 -1.21 8.93 10.20
CA ILE A 185 -0.26 9.49 9.23
C ILE A 185 -0.16 11.01 9.36
N ILE A 186 -1.28 11.71 9.61
CA ILE A 186 -1.27 13.15 9.87
C ILE A 186 -0.42 13.46 11.11
N GLY A 187 -0.63 12.73 12.21
CA GLY A 187 0.15 12.86 13.42
C GLY A 187 1.65 12.61 13.17
N ASP A 188 2.00 11.58 12.39
CA ASP A 188 3.39 11.29 12.03
C ASP A 188 4.02 12.42 11.19
N ALA A 189 3.32 12.91 10.18
CA ALA A 189 3.80 14.00 9.33
C ALA A 189 4.10 15.27 10.13
N ILE A 190 3.22 15.60 11.07
CA ILE A 190 3.40 16.73 11.96
C ILE A 190 4.60 16.48 12.89
N ALA A 191 4.65 15.35 13.59
CA ALA A 191 5.71 15.03 14.54
C ALA A 191 7.11 15.01 13.90
N TYR A 192 7.23 14.41 12.71
CA TYR A 192 8.52 14.31 12.02
C TYR A 192 9.01 15.63 11.47
N SER A 193 8.14 16.60 11.27
CA SER A 193 8.51 17.93 10.79
C SER A 193 9.04 18.88 11.89
N ALA A 194 9.02 18.49 13.15
CA ALA A 194 9.42 19.36 14.27
C ALA A 194 10.82 19.97 14.08
N SER A 195 11.77 19.20 13.54
CA SER A 195 13.12 19.69 13.24
C SER A 195 13.17 20.78 12.17
N SER A 196 12.16 20.89 11.32
CA SER A 196 12.05 21.92 10.27
C SER A 196 11.39 23.22 10.77
N CYS A 197 10.90 23.22 12.01
CA CYS A 197 10.18 24.36 12.60
C CYS A 197 10.86 24.86 13.90
N LYS A 198 12.18 24.86 13.93
CA LYS A 198 12.99 25.23 15.11
C LYS A 198 12.84 26.69 15.52
N ASP A 199 12.43 27.55 14.59
CA ASP A 199 12.25 28.98 14.83
C ASP A 199 10.97 29.30 15.63
N LEU A 200 10.17 28.29 15.95
CA LEU A 200 9.01 28.42 16.81
C LEU A 200 9.43 28.72 18.29
N LYS A 201 8.49 29.26 19.04
CA LYS A 201 8.70 29.77 20.41
C LYS A 201 9.37 28.76 21.37
N PHE A 202 9.05 27.46 21.23
CA PHE A 202 9.63 26.38 22.03
C PHE A 202 10.61 25.51 21.22
N GLY A 203 11.18 26.03 20.14
CA GLY A 203 12.14 25.31 19.30
C GLY A 203 11.52 24.13 18.55
N GLY A 204 10.24 24.19 18.23
CA GLY A 204 9.49 23.17 17.54
C GLY A 204 8.84 22.12 18.45
N LYS A 205 9.03 22.19 19.77
CA LYS A 205 8.39 21.25 20.72
C LYS A 205 6.86 21.38 20.77
N GLU A 206 6.34 22.58 20.52
CA GLU A 206 4.90 22.88 20.45
C GLU A 206 4.17 22.13 19.33
N ILE A 207 4.90 21.68 18.31
CA ILE A 207 4.36 20.86 17.23
C ILE A 207 3.85 19.52 17.77
N TYR A 208 4.51 18.98 18.78
CA TYR A 208 4.10 17.71 19.38
C TYR A 208 2.74 17.79 20.08
N TRP A 209 2.27 18.95 20.49
CA TRP A 209 0.91 19.10 21.02
C TRP A 209 -0.13 18.71 19.95
N VAL A 210 0.02 19.26 18.74
CA VAL A 210 -0.87 18.94 17.61
C VAL A 210 -0.72 17.48 17.18
N ALA A 211 0.51 16.98 17.09
CA ALA A 211 0.74 15.60 16.72
C ALA A 211 0.05 14.60 17.69
N VAL A 212 0.15 14.87 19.00
CA VAL A 212 -0.48 14.05 20.05
C VAL A 212 -2.00 14.12 19.96
N ASP A 213 -2.58 15.28 19.61
CA ASP A 213 -4.03 15.39 19.38
C ASP A 213 -4.49 14.44 18.25
N TYR A 214 -3.73 14.37 17.14
CA TYR A 214 -4.02 13.45 16.06
C TYR A 214 -3.84 11.99 16.46
N PHE A 215 -2.81 11.63 17.22
CA PHE A 215 -2.63 10.27 17.72
C PHE A 215 -3.76 9.84 18.66
N GLN A 216 -4.22 10.72 19.56
CA GLN A 216 -5.36 10.46 20.41
C GLN A 216 -6.65 10.25 19.60
N ARG A 217 -6.88 11.11 18.60
CA ARG A 217 -8.01 10.92 17.67
C ARG A 217 -7.91 9.63 16.90
N ALA A 218 -6.72 9.24 16.43
CA ALA A 218 -6.49 7.96 15.74
C ALA A 218 -6.79 6.77 16.65
N ALA A 219 -6.35 6.80 17.92
CA ALA A 219 -6.65 5.76 18.90
C ALA A 219 -8.14 5.62 19.15
N ASN A 220 -8.87 6.74 19.24
CA ASN A 220 -10.32 6.74 19.47
C ASN A 220 -11.09 6.25 18.22
N ALA A 221 -10.60 6.58 17.01
CA ALA A 221 -11.22 6.18 15.75
C ALA A 221 -10.91 4.73 15.34
N ALA A 222 -9.96 4.07 16.01
CA ALA A 222 -9.49 2.73 15.62
C ALA A 222 -10.53 1.61 15.89
N GLY A 223 -11.56 1.86 16.71
CA GLY A 223 -12.56 0.83 17.07
C GLY A 223 -11.88 -0.43 17.59
N ASP A 224 -12.21 -1.57 16.99
CA ASP A 224 -11.65 -2.88 17.33
C ASP A 224 -10.29 -3.17 16.70
N ASN A 225 -9.72 -2.23 15.94
CA ASN A 225 -8.39 -2.40 15.37
C ASN A 225 -7.30 -2.11 16.41
N GLU A 226 -7.06 -3.09 17.29
CA GLU A 226 -6.08 -2.99 18.38
C GLU A 226 -4.66 -2.66 17.91
N LYS A 227 -4.29 -3.04 16.69
CA LYS A 227 -2.97 -2.72 16.12
C LYS A 227 -2.80 -1.21 15.89
N ILE A 228 -3.79 -0.56 15.29
CA ILE A 228 -3.75 0.89 15.06
C ILE A 228 -3.90 1.64 16.38
N LYS A 229 -4.82 1.21 17.24
CA LYS A 229 -5.06 1.80 18.55
C LYS A 229 -3.80 1.81 19.42
N SER A 230 -3.16 0.66 19.58
CA SER A 230 -1.91 0.52 20.33
C SER A 230 -0.78 1.36 19.74
N ALA A 231 -0.60 1.35 18.41
CA ALA A 231 0.41 2.17 17.75
C ALA A 231 0.18 3.67 17.97
N ALA A 232 -1.08 4.13 17.91
CA ALA A 232 -1.44 5.52 18.14
C ALA A 232 -1.19 5.94 19.59
N GLN A 233 -1.58 5.11 20.56
CA GLN A 233 -1.32 5.35 21.99
C GLN A 233 0.18 5.41 22.31
N GLN A 234 0.97 4.47 21.79
CA GLN A 234 2.42 4.47 21.97
C GLN A 234 3.06 5.76 21.40
N LYS A 235 2.62 6.20 20.22
CA LYS A 235 3.10 7.46 19.62
C LYS A 235 2.65 8.67 20.45
N ALA A 236 1.41 8.72 20.91
CA ALA A 236 0.94 9.80 21.77
C ALA A 236 1.81 9.92 23.05
N ASN A 237 2.07 8.80 23.73
CA ASN A 237 2.90 8.76 24.92
C ASN A 237 4.36 9.17 24.62
N LYS A 238 4.93 8.62 23.52
CA LYS A 238 6.28 8.98 23.09
C LYS A 238 6.44 10.49 22.86
N TYR A 239 5.54 11.07 22.09
CA TYR A 239 5.67 12.49 21.71
C TYR A 239 5.25 13.45 22.83
N ALA A 240 4.41 13.01 23.77
CA ALA A 240 4.13 13.78 24.99
C ALA A 240 5.38 13.99 25.86
N SER A 241 6.34 13.05 25.83
CA SER A 241 7.61 13.22 26.54
C SER A 241 8.53 14.32 25.96
N TYR A 242 8.22 14.82 24.77
CA TYR A 242 8.95 15.93 24.11
C TYR A 242 8.30 17.29 24.30
N PHE A 243 7.21 17.39 25.04
CA PHE A 243 6.56 18.68 25.34
C PHE A 243 7.52 19.63 26.03
N PRO A 244 7.32 20.96 25.93
CA PRO A 244 8.05 21.96 26.72
C PRO A 244 7.94 21.63 28.23
N GLU A 245 8.97 21.96 28.99
CA GLU A 245 8.91 21.83 30.45
C GLU A 245 8.06 22.97 31.06
N GLN A 246 7.51 22.75 32.24
CA GLN A 246 6.69 23.76 32.95
C GLN A 246 7.39 25.12 33.09
N LYS A 247 8.70 25.11 33.33
CA LYS A 247 9.50 26.34 33.38
C LYS A 247 9.53 27.09 32.07
N ASP A 248 9.58 26.36 30.92
CA ASP A 248 9.60 26.96 29.59
C ASP A 248 8.27 27.66 29.29
N LEU A 249 7.15 27.05 29.71
CA LEU A 249 5.81 27.62 29.58
C LEU A 249 5.69 28.90 30.43
N PHE A 250 6.13 28.84 31.67
CA PHE A 250 6.11 29.99 32.59
C PHE A 250 6.85 31.20 32.03
N LEU A 251 8.05 31.01 31.46
CA LEU A 251 8.83 32.05 30.80
C LEU A 251 8.10 32.72 29.62
N GLN A 252 7.11 32.06 29.05
CA GLN A 252 6.28 32.57 27.96
C GLN A 252 4.88 33.01 28.41
N SER A 253 4.64 33.12 29.73
CA SER A 253 3.34 33.43 30.32
C SER A 253 2.20 32.51 29.84
N LEU A 254 2.48 31.24 29.72
CA LEU A 254 1.53 30.20 29.29
C LEU A 254 1.33 29.17 30.42
N ASN A 255 0.11 28.67 30.52
CA ASN A 255 -0.28 27.63 31.47
C ASN A 255 -0.83 26.40 30.71
N ASP A 256 -0.77 25.23 31.36
CA ASP A 256 -1.43 24.03 30.85
C ASP A 256 -2.93 24.33 30.63
N GLY A 257 -3.41 23.92 29.44
CA GLY A 257 -4.79 24.15 29.03
C GLY A 257 -5.05 25.41 28.23
N ASP A 258 -4.11 26.37 28.20
CA ASP A 258 -4.25 27.58 27.36
C ASP A 258 -4.42 27.19 25.88
N SER A 259 -5.19 28.02 25.16
CA SER A 259 -5.27 27.88 23.69
C SER A 259 -4.00 28.41 23.05
N TYR A 260 -3.41 27.67 22.14
CA TYR A 260 -2.20 28.03 21.43
C TYR A 260 -2.28 27.77 19.94
N GLN A 261 -1.92 28.77 19.14
CA GLN A 261 -1.83 28.62 17.67
C GLN A 261 -0.40 28.20 17.33
N VAL A 262 -0.23 26.94 16.92
CA VAL A 262 1.05 26.44 16.45
C VAL A 262 1.33 27.01 15.07
N GLY A 263 2.45 27.70 14.95
CA GLY A 263 2.91 28.33 13.69
C GLY A 263 3.51 27.34 12.70
N CYS A 264 4.52 27.83 11.94
CA CYS A 264 5.14 27.09 10.85
C CYS A 264 4.06 26.71 9.80
N TRP A 265 4.28 25.62 9.05
CA TRP A 265 3.31 25.13 8.07
C TRP A 265 2.10 24.38 8.71
N ILE A 266 2.14 24.15 10.02
CA ILE A 266 1.09 23.45 10.75
C ILE A 266 -0.19 24.27 10.80
N GLY A 267 -0.08 25.54 11.24
CA GLY A 267 -1.17 26.50 11.23
C GLY A 267 -2.43 26.07 12.00
N GLN A 268 -2.29 25.30 13.10
CA GLN A 268 -3.43 24.72 13.84
C GLN A 268 -3.42 25.14 15.31
N SER A 269 -4.61 25.33 15.85
CA SER A 269 -4.81 25.56 17.28
C SER A 269 -4.84 24.25 18.06
N THR A 270 -4.25 24.27 19.24
CA THR A 270 -4.23 23.14 20.20
C THR A 270 -4.25 23.68 21.63
N ARG A 271 -4.13 22.80 22.60
CA ARG A 271 -3.96 23.16 24.02
C ARG A 271 -2.51 23.03 24.44
N VAL A 272 -2.02 24.00 25.19
CA VAL A 272 -0.72 23.95 25.85
C VAL A 272 -0.68 22.79 26.83
N ARG A 273 0.42 22.04 26.82
CA ARG A 273 0.68 20.93 27.75
C ARG A 273 2.16 20.90 28.12
N SER A 274 2.44 20.81 29.40
CA SER A 274 3.80 20.61 29.89
C SER A 274 4.19 19.14 29.85
N LYS A 275 5.48 18.89 29.78
CA LYS A 275 6.05 17.58 30.00
C LYS A 275 5.76 17.13 31.45
N LYS A 276 5.20 15.94 31.61
CA LYS A 276 5.00 15.30 32.91
C LYS A 276 6.26 14.57 33.37
#